data_f07e3009fb24db64ce7c3562dc876afa
#
_entry.id   f07e3009fb24db64ce7c3562dc876afa
#
_cell.length_a   1.000
_cell.length_b   1.000
_cell.length_c   1.000
_cell.angle_alpha   90.00
_cell.angle_beta   90.00
_cell.angle_gamma   90.00
#
_symmetry.space_group_name_H-M   'P 1'
#
loop_
_entity.id
_entity.type
_entity.pdbx_description
1 polymer ?
#
loop_
_entity_poly.entity_id
_entity_poly.type
_entity_poly.pdbx_seq_one_letter_code
_entity_poly.pdbx_strand_id
1 'polypeptide(L)'
;MSEVAGRGAGEPGGGAGFELPLLLLAGFRSIIDALHRDLAEHGHPEARPAYGFALQAVGREGAGISEIGRRLGVSKQAAGKTVEKLEALGYVERAPDPVDARRTLIRLTAHGVDLLARSAEGFDRLRAEWARVLGEERLTHLEADLRTMAPANVFRLDAAGWFTG
;
A
#
# COMPACT_ATOMS: atom_id res chain seq x y z
N MET A 1 16.39 -60.74 -24.19
CA MET A 1 16.79 -60.06 -22.92
C MET A 1 16.93 -58.59 -23.25
N SER A 2 15.89 -57.84 -22.98
CA SER A 2 15.84 -56.41 -23.25
C SER A 2 15.80 -55.69 -21.92
N GLU A 3 16.84 -54.97 -21.66
CA GLU A 3 17.01 -54.10 -20.48
C GLU A 3 16.32 -52.77 -20.76
N VAL A 4 15.22 -52.54 -20.07
CA VAL A 4 14.50 -51.27 -20.15
C VAL A 4 15.14 -50.30 -19.17
N ALA A 5 15.91 -49.37 -19.69
CA ALA A 5 16.48 -48.26 -18.95
C ALA A 5 15.36 -47.38 -18.31
N GLY A 6 15.35 -47.36 -17.01
CA GLY A 6 14.49 -46.47 -16.25
C GLY A 6 14.79 -45.00 -16.53
N ARG A 7 13.83 -44.27 -17.10
CA ARG A 7 13.82 -42.83 -17.14
C ARG A 7 13.51 -42.31 -15.73
N GLY A 8 14.52 -41.76 -15.07
CA GLY A 8 14.33 -40.98 -13.86
C GLY A 8 13.37 -39.82 -14.16
N ALA A 9 12.24 -39.84 -13.47
CA ALA A 9 11.34 -38.68 -13.43
C ALA A 9 12.07 -37.54 -12.75
N GLY A 10 12.50 -36.55 -13.55
CA GLY A 10 12.97 -35.26 -13.03
C GLY A 10 11.81 -34.63 -12.27
N GLU A 11 12.04 -34.29 -11.03
CA GLU A 11 11.12 -33.46 -10.26
C GLU A 11 10.89 -32.14 -10.99
N PRO A 12 9.65 -31.71 -11.20
CA PRO A 12 9.38 -30.38 -11.72
C PRO A 12 9.66 -29.37 -10.60
N GLY A 13 10.88 -28.90 -10.50
CA GLY A 13 11.28 -27.80 -9.63
C GLY A 13 10.85 -26.43 -10.16
N GLY A 14 9.60 -26.30 -10.53
CA GLY A 14 9.00 -25.02 -10.94
C GLY A 14 7.54 -25.01 -10.52
N GLY A 15 7.18 -24.19 -9.54
CA GLY A 15 5.78 -23.95 -9.18
C GLY A 15 4.98 -23.58 -10.42
N ALA A 16 3.70 -23.95 -10.48
CA ALA A 16 2.83 -23.56 -11.58
C ALA A 16 2.82 -22.03 -11.70
N GLY A 17 2.75 -21.50 -12.93
CA GLY A 17 2.89 -20.04 -13.17
C GLY A 17 1.91 -19.17 -12.38
N PHE A 18 0.77 -19.70 -11.94
CA PHE A 18 -0.19 -19.02 -11.08
C PHE A 18 0.26 -18.90 -9.61
N GLU A 19 1.25 -19.65 -9.17
CA GLU A 19 1.73 -19.64 -7.79
C GLU A 19 2.40 -18.29 -7.44
N LEU A 20 3.18 -17.73 -8.36
CA LEU A 20 3.86 -16.46 -8.14
C LEU A 20 2.89 -15.32 -7.76
N PRO A 21 1.83 -15.01 -8.51
CA PRO A 21 0.90 -13.95 -8.12
C PRO A 21 0.17 -14.25 -6.80
N LEU A 22 -0.12 -15.51 -6.50
CA LEU A 22 -0.74 -15.88 -5.23
C LEU A 22 0.22 -15.68 -4.04
N LEU A 23 1.50 -16.02 -4.19
CA LEU A 23 2.51 -15.79 -3.16
C LEU A 23 2.75 -14.29 -2.93
N LEU A 24 2.82 -13.49 -3.99
CA LEU A 24 2.94 -12.03 -3.88
C LEU A 24 1.73 -11.42 -3.15
N LEU A 25 0.52 -11.86 -3.50
CA LEU A 25 -0.70 -11.41 -2.83
C LEU A 25 -0.73 -11.87 -1.36
N ALA A 26 -0.38 -13.11 -1.07
CA ALA A 26 -0.33 -13.63 0.29
C ALA A 26 0.70 -12.88 1.15
N GLY A 27 1.89 -12.62 0.61
CA GLY A 27 2.92 -11.82 1.28
C GLY A 27 2.45 -10.40 1.56
N PHE A 28 1.86 -9.73 0.57
CA PHE A 28 1.27 -8.41 0.74
C PHE A 28 0.18 -8.40 1.84
N ARG A 29 -0.77 -9.33 1.79
CA ARG A 29 -1.83 -9.42 2.80
C ARG A 29 -1.29 -9.66 4.20
N SER A 30 -0.29 -10.52 4.34
CA SER A 30 0.35 -10.78 5.64
C SER A 30 0.90 -9.49 6.28
N ILE A 31 1.59 -8.67 5.49
CA ILE A 31 2.12 -7.37 5.95
C ILE A 31 0.99 -6.41 6.31
N ILE A 32 -0.01 -6.28 5.44
CA ILE A 32 -1.12 -5.34 5.64
C ILE A 32 -1.99 -5.72 6.83
N ASP A 33 -2.31 -7.00 7.01
CA ASP A 33 -3.13 -7.49 8.12
C ASP A 33 -2.40 -7.28 9.47
N ALA A 34 -1.07 -7.47 9.49
CA ALA A 34 -0.26 -7.21 10.68
C ALA A 34 -0.23 -5.71 11.00
N LEU A 35 -0.02 -4.86 10.00
CA LEU A 35 -0.04 -3.40 10.16
C LEU A 35 -1.39 -2.91 10.68
N HIS A 36 -2.50 -3.39 10.10
CA HIS A 36 -3.83 -2.94 10.51
C HIS A 36 -4.21 -3.36 11.93
N ARG A 37 -3.75 -4.52 12.39
CA ARG A 37 -3.93 -4.90 13.81
C ARG A 37 -3.20 -3.94 14.73
N ASP A 38 -1.94 -3.63 14.43
CA ASP A 38 -1.15 -2.66 15.21
C ASP A 38 -1.80 -1.28 15.22
N LEU A 39 -2.24 -0.79 14.06
CA LEU A 39 -2.91 0.50 13.93
C LEU A 39 -4.23 0.54 14.72
N ALA A 40 -5.00 -0.55 14.73
CA ALA A 40 -6.26 -0.63 15.48
C ALA A 40 -6.02 -0.51 16.99
N GLU A 41 -4.96 -1.13 17.51
CA GLU A 41 -4.56 -1.04 18.93
C GLU A 41 -4.09 0.37 19.31
N HIS A 42 -3.68 1.17 18.33
CA HIS A 42 -3.16 2.53 18.54
C HIS A 42 -4.12 3.64 18.09
N GLY A 43 -5.41 3.38 18.06
CA GLY A 43 -6.43 4.40 17.81
C GLY A 43 -6.88 4.56 16.36
N HIS A 44 -6.49 3.64 15.47
CA HIS A 44 -6.87 3.65 14.06
C HIS A 44 -7.61 2.36 13.61
N PRO A 45 -8.73 1.98 14.27
CA PRO A 45 -9.43 0.73 13.98
C PRO A 45 -10.05 0.69 12.57
N GLU A 46 -10.30 1.85 11.99
CA GLU A 46 -10.89 1.99 10.64
C GLU A 46 -9.82 2.15 9.54
N ALA A 47 -8.52 2.03 9.88
CA ALA A 47 -7.46 2.16 8.91
C ALA A 47 -7.56 1.10 7.82
N ARG A 48 -7.34 1.53 6.56
CA ARG A 48 -7.36 0.68 5.36
C ARG A 48 -6.25 1.11 4.41
N PRO A 49 -5.73 0.23 3.54
CA PRO A 49 -4.67 0.60 2.59
C PRO A 49 -5.04 1.81 1.74
N ALA A 50 -6.28 1.86 1.24
CA ALA A 50 -6.77 2.97 0.43
C ALA A 50 -6.71 4.33 1.17
N TYR A 51 -6.89 4.34 2.49
CA TYR A 51 -6.81 5.57 3.29
C TYR A 51 -5.37 6.06 3.43
N GLY A 52 -4.42 5.16 3.67
CA GLY A 52 -3.00 5.52 3.69
C GLY A 52 -2.56 6.18 2.38
N PHE A 53 -2.94 5.63 1.23
CA PHE A 53 -2.67 6.22 -0.09
C PHE A 53 -3.34 7.59 -0.26
N ALA A 54 -4.60 7.72 0.16
CA ALA A 54 -5.33 8.98 0.06
C ALA A 54 -4.71 10.08 0.94
N LEU A 55 -4.30 9.75 2.17
CA LEU A 55 -3.61 10.70 3.06
C LEU A 55 -2.25 11.12 2.50
N GLN A 56 -1.49 10.20 1.88
CA GLN A 56 -0.27 10.55 1.17
C GLN A 56 -0.55 11.49 -0.02
N ALA A 57 -1.66 11.26 -0.75
CA ALA A 57 -2.07 12.10 -1.86
C ALA A 57 -2.49 13.52 -1.41
N VAL A 58 -3.03 13.68 -0.21
CA VAL A 58 -3.28 14.99 0.41
C VAL A 58 -1.97 15.73 0.60
N GLY A 59 -0.95 15.07 1.15
CA GLY A 59 0.36 15.64 1.39
C GLY A 59 0.39 16.66 2.54
N ARG A 60 1.58 17.15 2.87
CA ARG A 60 1.80 18.08 4.00
C ARG A 60 1.16 19.45 3.78
N GLU A 61 1.21 19.94 2.55
CA GLU A 61 0.69 21.26 2.17
C GLU A 61 -0.84 21.27 1.98
N GLY A 62 -1.44 20.09 1.95
CA GLY A 62 -2.82 19.89 1.54
C GLY A 62 -2.98 19.91 0.01
N ALA A 63 -4.15 19.51 -0.46
CA ALA A 63 -4.47 19.47 -1.88
C ALA A 63 -5.96 19.63 -2.14
N GLY A 64 -6.32 20.18 -3.30
CA GLY A 64 -7.72 20.17 -3.76
C GLY A 64 -8.18 18.77 -4.19
N ILE A 65 -9.48 18.48 -4.11
CA ILE A 65 -10.05 17.17 -4.44
C ILE A 65 -9.65 16.68 -5.85
N SER A 66 -9.61 17.58 -6.84
CA SER A 66 -9.19 17.24 -8.21
C SER A 66 -7.72 16.81 -8.28
N GLU A 67 -6.87 17.45 -7.50
CA GLU A 67 -5.45 17.10 -7.38
C GLU A 67 -5.27 15.74 -6.70
N ILE A 68 -6.00 15.50 -5.61
CA ILE A 68 -6.01 14.22 -4.91
C ILE A 68 -6.45 13.10 -5.88
N GLY A 69 -7.54 13.31 -6.64
CA GLY A 69 -8.01 12.36 -7.64
C GLY A 69 -6.95 12.05 -8.70
N ARG A 70 -6.25 13.08 -9.20
CA ARG A 70 -5.17 12.91 -10.17
C ARG A 70 -3.99 12.10 -9.59
N ARG A 71 -3.59 12.38 -8.35
CA ARG A 71 -2.52 11.67 -7.65
C ARG A 71 -2.89 10.21 -7.37
N LEU A 72 -4.17 9.93 -7.11
CA LEU A 72 -4.71 8.60 -6.85
C LEU A 72 -5.02 7.82 -8.15
N GLY A 73 -5.02 8.47 -9.31
CA GLY A 73 -5.46 7.84 -10.56
C GLY A 73 -6.97 7.58 -10.63
N VAL A 74 -7.79 8.31 -9.86
CA VAL A 74 -9.24 8.15 -9.79
C VAL A 74 -9.97 9.40 -10.22
N SER A 75 -11.28 9.29 -10.51
CA SER A 75 -12.10 10.46 -10.82
C SER A 75 -12.21 11.42 -9.63
N LYS A 76 -12.47 12.71 -9.92
CA LYS A 76 -12.76 13.72 -8.89
C LYS A 76 -13.88 13.28 -7.95
N GLN A 77 -14.92 12.64 -8.49
CA GLN A 77 -16.05 12.15 -7.71
C GLN A 77 -15.64 11.03 -6.74
N ALA A 78 -14.83 10.07 -7.21
CA ALA A 78 -14.31 9.00 -6.37
C ALA A 78 -13.39 9.55 -5.27
N ALA A 79 -12.49 10.48 -5.62
CA ALA A 79 -11.66 11.17 -4.63
C ALA A 79 -12.49 11.93 -3.61
N GLY A 80 -13.57 12.61 -4.04
CA GLY A 80 -14.50 13.30 -3.15
C GLY A 80 -15.12 12.37 -2.12
N LYS A 81 -15.64 11.21 -2.53
CA LYS A 81 -16.18 10.19 -1.60
C LYS A 81 -15.15 9.68 -0.59
N THR A 82 -13.91 9.47 -1.05
CA THR A 82 -12.82 9.05 -0.16
C THR A 82 -12.50 10.14 0.86
N VAL A 83 -12.40 11.41 0.42
CA VAL A 83 -12.18 12.56 1.30
C VAL A 83 -13.30 12.70 2.33
N GLU A 84 -14.56 12.60 1.93
CA GLU A 84 -15.72 12.64 2.85
C GLU A 84 -15.61 11.56 3.94
N LYS A 85 -15.20 10.35 3.56
CA LYS A 85 -14.98 9.27 4.53
C LYS A 85 -13.83 9.56 5.48
N LEU A 86 -12.71 10.05 4.96
CA LEU A 86 -11.55 10.44 5.78
C LEU A 86 -11.85 11.61 6.72
N GLU A 87 -12.66 12.57 6.27
CA GLU A 87 -13.14 13.70 7.07
C GLU A 87 -14.05 13.21 8.21
N ALA A 88 -14.99 12.30 7.92
CA ALA A 88 -15.85 11.69 8.93
C ALA A 88 -15.07 10.87 9.98
N LEU A 89 -13.94 10.30 9.60
CA LEU A 89 -13.02 9.60 10.50
C LEU A 89 -12.02 10.53 11.21
N GLY A 90 -12.05 11.82 10.90
CA GLY A 90 -11.18 12.82 11.53
C GLY A 90 -9.72 12.81 11.04
N TYR A 91 -9.42 12.16 9.92
CA TYR A 91 -8.07 12.11 9.36
C TYR A 91 -7.71 13.33 8.52
N VAL A 92 -8.71 13.98 7.94
CA VAL A 92 -8.54 15.20 7.15
C VAL A 92 -9.58 16.24 7.54
N GLU A 93 -9.31 17.48 7.17
CA GLU A 93 -10.21 18.62 7.33
C GLU A 93 -10.21 19.50 6.07
N ARG A 94 -11.26 20.32 5.91
CA ARG A 94 -11.35 21.33 4.86
C ARG A 94 -10.86 22.66 5.40
N ALA A 95 -9.97 23.31 4.65
CA ALA A 95 -9.43 24.61 5.01
C ALA A 95 -9.40 25.52 3.77
N PRO A 96 -9.50 26.86 3.94
CA PRO A 96 -9.24 27.79 2.86
C PRO A 96 -7.80 27.64 2.35
N ASP A 97 -7.61 27.79 1.05
CA ASP A 97 -6.28 27.87 0.45
C ASP A 97 -5.62 29.19 0.91
N PRO A 98 -4.41 29.18 1.50
CA PRO A 98 -3.74 30.39 1.97
C PRO A 98 -3.36 31.35 0.84
N VAL A 99 -3.30 30.90 -0.40
CA VAL A 99 -2.98 31.71 -1.58
C VAL A 99 -4.25 32.25 -2.25
N ASP A 100 -5.33 31.47 -2.28
CA ASP A 100 -6.63 31.87 -2.85
C ASP A 100 -7.77 31.37 -1.94
N ALA A 101 -8.25 32.24 -1.07
CA ALA A 101 -9.30 31.92 -0.09
C ALA A 101 -10.64 31.43 -0.71
N ARG A 102 -10.83 31.59 -2.05
CA ARG A 102 -11.98 31.02 -2.76
C ARG A 102 -11.86 29.54 -3.04
N ARG A 103 -10.65 28.98 -2.86
CA ARG A 103 -10.37 27.55 -3.03
C ARG A 103 -10.37 26.83 -1.69
N THR A 104 -10.85 25.61 -1.69
CA THR A 104 -10.81 24.73 -0.52
C THR A 104 -9.71 23.70 -0.72
N LEU A 105 -8.84 23.57 0.26
CA LEU A 105 -7.86 22.50 0.38
C LEU A 105 -8.33 21.46 1.39
N ILE A 106 -7.99 20.23 1.13
CA ILE A 106 -8.05 19.14 2.09
C ILE A 106 -6.68 19.08 2.77
N ARG A 107 -6.67 19.08 4.09
CA ARG A 107 -5.44 19.04 4.92
C ARG A 107 -5.48 17.86 5.86
N LEU A 108 -4.32 17.33 6.19
CA LEU A 108 -4.19 16.33 7.24
C LEU A 108 -4.45 16.95 8.60
N THR A 109 -5.26 16.28 9.42
CA THR A 109 -5.35 16.57 10.85
C THR A 109 -4.16 15.94 11.60
N ALA A 110 -4.01 16.26 12.88
CA ALA A 110 -3.03 15.57 13.74
C ALA A 110 -3.26 14.05 13.74
N HIS A 111 -4.53 13.61 13.70
CA HIS A 111 -4.89 12.19 13.63
C HIS A 111 -4.48 11.55 12.29
N GLY A 112 -4.63 12.28 11.18
CA GLY A 112 -4.16 11.82 9.87
C GLY A 112 -2.64 11.71 9.78
N VAL A 113 -1.93 12.67 10.38
CA VAL A 113 -0.46 12.63 10.47
C VAL A 113 -0.01 11.46 11.34
N ASP A 114 -0.67 11.20 12.48
CA ASP A 114 -0.36 10.08 13.37
C ASP A 114 -0.54 8.73 12.65
N LEU A 115 -1.63 8.55 11.89
CA LEU A 115 -1.83 7.34 11.09
C LEU A 115 -0.67 7.09 10.11
N LEU A 116 -0.22 8.13 9.40
CA LEU A 116 0.89 8.00 8.45
C LEU A 116 2.21 7.68 9.15
N ALA A 117 2.50 8.34 10.27
CA ALA A 117 3.72 8.10 11.05
C ALA A 117 3.77 6.66 11.59
N ARG A 118 2.68 6.21 12.23
CA ARG A 118 2.56 4.83 12.73
C ARG A 118 2.64 3.78 11.64
N SER A 119 2.04 4.09 10.46
CA SER A 119 2.13 3.19 9.31
C SER A 119 3.58 3.03 8.85
N ALA A 120 4.35 4.12 8.79
CA ALA A 120 5.76 4.06 8.41
C ALA A 120 6.57 3.22 9.41
N GLU A 121 6.44 3.49 10.71
CA GLU A 121 7.09 2.71 11.76
C GLU A 121 6.67 1.22 11.74
N GLY A 122 5.39 0.96 11.48
CA GLY A 122 4.85 -0.40 11.36
C GLY A 122 5.46 -1.15 10.19
N PHE A 123 5.58 -0.52 9.02
CA PHE A 123 6.24 -1.12 7.86
C PHE A 123 7.72 -1.40 8.12
N ASP A 124 8.43 -0.49 8.80
CA ASP A 124 9.84 -0.71 9.16
C ASP A 124 9.99 -1.92 10.11
N ARG A 125 9.13 -2.06 11.10
CA ARG A 125 9.13 -3.24 12.00
C ARG A 125 8.86 -4.53 11.23
N LEU A 126 7.83 -4.56 10.38
CA LEU A 126 7.46 -5.73 9.59
C LEU A 126 8.56 -6.12 8.59
N ARG A 127 9.22 -5.13 7.96
CA ARG A 127 10.39 -5.38 7.14
C ARG A 127 11.53 -6.03 7.94
N ALA A 128 11.80 -5.52 9.15
CA ALA A 128 12.82 -6.09 10.02
C ALA A 128 12.47 -7.52 10.47
N GLU A 129 11.19 -7.84 10.66
CA GLU A 129 10.74 -9.22 10.93
C GLU A 129 11.00 -10.15 9.75
N TRP A 130 10.73 -9.70 8.53
CA TRP A 130 11.05 -10.48 7.34
C TRP A 130 12.56 -10.66 7.17
N ALA A 131 13.35 -9.62 7.47
CA ALA A 131 14.81 -9.71 7.45
C ALA A 131 15.36 -10.74 8.44
N ARG A 132 14.74 -10.88 9.62
CA ARG A 132 15.13 -11.91 10.59
C ARG A 132 14.88 -13.35 10.09
N VAL A 133 13.83 -13.55 9.28
CA VAL A 133 13.47 -14.87 8.75
C VAL A 133 14.27 -15.19 7.48
N LEU A 134 14.36 -14.25 6.55
CA LEU A 134 14.98 -14.45 5.24
C LEU A 134 16.50 -14.19 5.23
N GLY A 135 16.97 -13.37 6.15
CA GLY A 135 18.28 -12.71 6.08
C GLY A 135 18.20 -11.39 5.32
N GLU A 136 18.96 -10.38 5.78
CA GLU A 136 18.92 -9.01 5.20
C GLU A 136 19.30 -9.00 3.72
N GLU A 137 20.33 -9.76 3.34
CA GLU A 137 20.78 -9.83 1.95
C GLU A 137 19.70 -10.36 1.00
N ARG A 138 19.04 -11.47 1.37
CA ARG A 138 17.97 -12.05 0.55
C ARG A 138 16.75 -11.13 0.43
N LEU A 139 16.39 -10.44 1.53
CA LEU A 139 15.28 -9.49 1.50
C LEU A 139 15.63 -8.30 0.60
N THR A 140 16.84 -7.77 0.69
CA THR A 140 17.30 -6.67 -0.17
C THR A 140 17.28 -7.07 -1.64
N HIS A 141 17.70 -8.28 -1.99
CA HIS A 141 17.62 -8.80 -3.36
C HIS A 141 16.18 -8.94 -3.82
N LEU A 142 15.30 -9.50 -2.99
CA LEU A 142 13.86 -9.59 -3.30
C LEU A 142 13.25 -8.21 -3.59
N GLU A 143 13.55 -7.21 -2.75
CA GLU A 143 13.08 -5.83 -2.96
C GLU A 143 13.62 -5.24 -4.28
N ALA A 144 14.88 -5.51 -4.64
CA ALA A 144 15.48 -5.05 -5.89
C ALA A 144 14.84 -5.72 -7.12
N ASP A 145 14.60 -7.03 -7.05
CA ASP A 145 13.96 -7.81 -8.10
C ASP A 145 12.51 -7.33 -8.32
N LEU A 146 11.76 -7.12 -7.25
CA LEU A 146 10.40 -6.59 -7.32
C LEU A 146 10.37 -5.17 -7.92
N ARG A 147 11.34 -4.29 -7.58
CA ARG A 147 11.45 -2.96 -8.22
C ARG A 147 11.72 -3.06 -9.72
N THR A 148 12.54 -4.03 -10.13
CA THR A 148 12.86 -4.25 -11.55
C THR A 148 11.64 -4.73 -12.33
N MET A 149 10.83 -5.60 -11.74
CA MET A 149 9.64 -6.17 -12.37
C MET A 149 8.41 -5.27 -12.28
N ALA A 150 8.35 -4.40 -11.27
CA ALA A 150 7.23 -3.48 -11.10
C ALA A 150 7.35 -2.29 -12.08
N PRO A 151 6.27 -1.91 -12.80
CA PRO A 151 6.28 -0.68 -13.58
C PRO A 151 6.62 0.53 -12.70
N ALA A 152 7.37 1.49 -13.25
CA ALA A 152 7.84 2.68 -12.53
C ALA A 152 6.70 3.52 -11.88
N ASN A 153 5.47 3.31 -12.31
CA ASN A 153 4.26 3.96 -11.81
C ASN A 153 3.47 3.15 -10.76
N VAL A 154 3.93 1.96 -10.35
CA VAL A 154 3.27 1.19 -9.27
C VAL A 154 3.33 1.92 -7.93
N PHE A 155 4.35 2.75 -7.71
CA PHE A 155 4.41 3.68 -6.58
C PHE A 155 3.63 4.98 -6.81
N ARG A 156 3.02 5.17 -7.98
CA ARG A 156 1.94 6.12 -8.14
C ARG A 156 0.71 5.52 -7.46
N LEU A 157 0.00 6.35 -6.75
CA LEU A 157 -1.18 6.01 -5.95
C LEU A 157 -2.35 5.40 -6.75
N ASP A 158 -2.15 5.11 -8.03
CA ASP A 158 -3.08 4.42 -8.95
C ASP A 158 -3.44 3.00 -8.47
N ALA A 159 -2.59 2.39 -7.65
CA ALA A 159 -2.88 1.11 -7.02
C ALA A 159 -4.10 1.17 -6.07
N ALA A 160 -4.52 2.37 -5.63
CA ALA A 160 -5.70 2.53 -4.80
C ALA A 160 -6.99 1.99 -5.47
N GLY A 161 -7.08 2.01 -6.79
CA GLY A 161 -8.20 1.45 -7.55
C GLY A 161 -8.33 -0.07 -7.46
N TRP A 162 -7.27 -0.79 -7.15
CA TRP A 162 -7.27 -2.26 -7.02
C TRP A 162 -7.86 -2.74 -5.69
N PHE A 163 -7.97 -1.86 -4.70
CA PHE A 163 -8.42 -2.18 -3.35
C PHE A 163 -9.81 -1.65 -3.02
N THR A 164 -10.49 -1.02 -3.98
CA THR A 164 -11.82 -0.44 -3.82
C THR A 164 -12.94 -1.27 -4.44
N GLY A 165 -12.63 -2.43 -5.01
CA GLY A 165 -13.59 -3.39 -5.56
C GLY A 165 -14.21 -4.29 -4.50
#